data_454909c792ee0502f7e6bd7a49489943
#
_entry.id   454909c792ee0502f7e6bd7a49489943
#
_cell.length_a   1.000
_cell.length_b   1.000
_cell.length_c   1.000
_cell.angle_alpha   90.00
_cell.angle_beta   90.00
_cell.angle_gamma   90.00
#
_symmetry.space_group_name_H-M   'P 1'
#
loop_
_entity.id
_entity.type
_entity.pdbx_description
1 polymer ?
#
loop_
_entity_poly.entity_id
_entity_poly.type
_entity_poly.pdbx_seq_one_letter_code
_entity_poly.pdbx_strand_id
1 'polypeptide(L)'
;MSFEQQLKKGVLEMLVLELLAKKSMYGYEMIQTLKAASEDFFVLKEGTLYPILYRLEDNDFAKSSWSEPKDGQAPKKYYEITKKGRERLLFQKEHWTLFEKKVDELLRGNGK
;
A
#
# COMPACT_ATOMS: atom_id res chain seq x y z
N MET A 1 -17.94 2.41 10.97
CA MET A 1 -16.50 2.07 10.82
C MET A 1 -15.83 2.14 12.18
N SER A 2 -15.10 1.10 12.54
CA SER A 2 -14.40 1.07 13.82
C SER A 2 -13.20 2.01 13.82
N PHE A 3 -12.70 2.32 15.00
CA PHE A 3 -11.50 3.13 15.17
C PHE A 3 -10.31 2.49 14.46
N GLU A 4 -10.15 1.18 14.62
CA GLU A 4 -9.06 0.46 13.98
C GLU A 4 -9.14 0.54 12.46
N GLN A 5 -10.33 0.39 11.89
CA GLN A 5 -10.53 0.50 10.44
C GLN A 5 -10.20 1.89 9.94
N GLN A 6 -10.55 2.92 10.70
CA GLN A 6 -10.22 4.29 10.32
C GLN A 6 -8.73 4.52 10.31
N LEU A 7 -8.01 4.00 11.31
CA LEU A 7 -6.55 4.10 11.35
C LEU A 7 -5.90 3.38 10.18
N LYS A 8 -6.34 2.16 9.92
CA LYS A 8 -5.77 1.36 8.83
C LYS A 8 -5.99 2.04 7.49
N LYS A 9 -7.18 2.60 7.27
CA LYS A 9 -7.51 3.24 6.00
C LYS A 9 -6.51 4.34 5.64
N GLY A 10 -6.06 5.09 6.64
CA GLY A 10 -5.16 6.22 6.40
C GLY A 10 -3.77 5.83 5.91
N VAL A 11 -3.36 4.58 6.09
CA VAL A 11 -2.00 4.15 5.72
C VAL A 11 -1.99 3.14 4.56
N LEU A 12 -3.15 2.72 4.05
CA LEU A 12 -3.19 1.65 3.06
C LEU A 12 -2.48 1.99 1.77
N GLU A 13 -2.63 3.21 1.25
CA GLU A 13 -1.94 3.60 0.02
C GLU A 13 -0.42 3.49 0.18
N MET A 14 0.09 3.96 1.31
CA MET A 14 1.52 3.89 1.61
C MET A 14 2.00 2.44 1.68
N LEU A 15 1.21 1.57 2.31
CA LEU A 15 1.59 0.16 2.41
C LEU A 15 1.58 -0.54 1.06
N VAL A 16 0.62 -0.21 0.19
CA VAL A 16 0.59 -0.77 -1.16
C VAL A 16 1.81 -0.30 -1.95
N LEU A 17 2.15 0.99 -1.87
CA LEU A 17 3.35 1.49 -2.54
C LEU A 17 4.62 0.83 -1.99
N GLU A 18 4.67 0.57 -0.70
CA GLU A 18 5.81 -0.10 -0.09
C GLU A 18 5.99 -1.51 -0.67
N LEU A 19 4.89 -2.25 -0.85
CA LEU A 19 4.96 -3.56 -1.47
C LEU A 19 5.52 -3.46 -2.90
N LEU A 20 5.00 -2.52 -3.67
CA LEU A 20 5.41 -2.36 -5.06
C LEU A 20 6.84 -1.83 -5.17
N ALA A 21 7.36 -1.14 -4.14
CA ALA A 21 8.74 -0.71 -4.12
C ALA A 21 9.70 -1.89 -4.03
N LYS A 22 9.24 -3.03 -3.52
CA LYS A 22 10.05 -4.24 -3.40
C LYS A 22 10.08 -5.02 -4.69
N LYS A 23 8.95 -5.14 -5.35
CA LYS A 23 8.85 -5.80 -6.66
C LYS A 23 7.47 -5.60 -7.25
N SER A 24 7.37 -5.81 -8.55
CA SER A 24 6.10 -5.83 -9.26
C SER A 24 5.22 -6.98 -8.71
N MET A 25 3.93 -6.70 -8.51
CA MET A 25 2.99 -7.69 -7.96
C MET A 25 1.63 -7.56 -8.62
N TYR A 26 0.88 -8.67 -8.69
CA TYR A 26 -0.52 -8.61 -9.06
C TYR A 26 -1.38 -8.56 -7.78
N GLY A 27 -2.67 -8.23 -7.93
CA GLY A 27 -3.52 -7.92 -6.78
C GLY A 27 -3.56 -8.98 -5.69
N TYR A 28 -3.81 -10.24 -6.08
CA TYR A 28 -3.87 -11.32 -5.09
C TYR A 28 -2.53 -11.48 -4.35
N GLU A 29 -1.43 -11.34 -5.08
CA GLU A 29 -0.10 -11.42 -4.47
C GLU A 29 0.11 -10.31 -3.43
N MET A 30 -0.36 -9.10 -3.74
CA MET A 30 -0.28 -8.00 -2.77
C MET A 30 -1.06 -8.32 -1.50
N ILE A 31 -2.28 -8.85 -1.66
CA ILE A 31 -3.13 -9.20 -0.52
C ILE A 31 -2.43 -10.23 0.36
N GLN A 32 -1.89 -11.29 -0.24
CA GLN A 32 -1.24 -12.35 0.51
C GLN A 32 0.06 -11.87 1.17
N THR A 33 0.84 -11.07 0.45
CA THR A 33 2.12 -10.57 0.97
C THR A 33 1.89 -9.66 2.18
N LEU A 34 0.92 -8.75 2.08
CA LEU A 34 0.64 -7.83 3.19
C LEU A 34 0.10 -8.58 4.40
N LYS A 35 -0.79 -9.54 4.15
CA LYS A 35 -1.35 -10.35 5.22
C LYS A 35 -0.25 -11.09 5.97
N ALA A 36 0.64 -11.77 5.24
CA ALA A 36 1.73 -12.53 5.85
C ALA A 36 2.72 -11.63 6.57
N ALA A 37 3.11 -10.52 5.94
CA ALA A 37 4.11 -9.62 6.51
C ALA A 37 3.61 -8.94 7.78
N SER A 38 2.30 -8.75 7.91
CA SER A 38 1.71 -8.08 9.07
C SER A 38 1.14 -9.06 10.09
N GLU A 39 1.37 -10.35 9.92
CA GLU A 39 0.81 -11.39 10.81
C GLU A 39 -0.69 -11.20 10.96
N ASP A 40 -1.37 -11.10 9.83
CA ASP A 40 -2.83 -10.95 9.70
C ASP A 40 -3.37 -9.62 10.24
N PHE A 41 -2.52 -8.66 10.59
CA PHE A 41 -3.01 -7.38 11.06
C PHE A 41 -3.65 -6.58 9.93
N PHE A 42 -3.06 -6.62 8.72
CA PHE A 42 -3.62 -5.96 7.53
C PHE A 42 -4.13 -7.02 6.57
N VAL A 43 -5.44 -7.21 6.56
CA VAL A 43 -6.10 -8.14 5.65
C VAL A 43 -6.93 -7.32 4.67
N LEU A 44 -6.37 -7.07 3.49
CA LEU A 44 -7.05 -6.31 2.45
C LEU A 44 -7.96 -7.23 1.65
N LYS A 45 -9.10 -6.70 1.25
CA LYS A 45 -10.00 -7.35 0.32
C LYS A 45 -9.89 -6.66 -1.03
N GLU A 46 -10.29 -7.35 -2.09
CA GLU A 46 -10.24 -6.80 -3.45
C GLU A 46 -10.99 -5.47 -3.54
N GLY A 47 -12.16 -5.38 -2.90
CA GLY A 47 -12.96 -4.17 -2.92
C GLY A 47 -12.27 -2.96 -2.31
N THR A 48 -11.29 -3.17 -1.46
CA THR A 48 -10.47 -2.09 -0.89
C THR A 48 -9.22 -1.85 -1.71
N LEU A 49 -8.58 -2.91 -2.17
CA LEU A 49 -7.30 -2.82 -2.87
C LEU A 49 -7.43 -2.17 -4.25
N TYR A 50 -8.38 -2.61 -5.08
CA TYR A 50 -8.43 -2.12 -6.46
C TYR A 50 -8.70 -0.64 -6.59
N PRO A 51 -9.57 -0.02 -5.80
CA PRO A 51 -9.69 1.45 -5.83
C PRO A 51 -8.39 2.16 -5.53
N ILE A 52 -7.56 1.61 -4.62
CA ILE A 52 -6.25 2.17 -4.32
C ILE A 52 -5.35 2.08 -5.55
N LEU A 53 -5.31 0.90 -6.19
CA LEU A 53 -4.48 0.70 -7.38
C LEU A 53 -4.88 1.62 -8.51
N TYR A 54 -6.19 1.84 -8.71
CA TYR A 54 -6.66 2.74 -9.76
C TYR A 54 -6.23 4.17 -9.49
N ARG A 55 -6.29 4.62 -8.24
CA ARG A 55 -5.82 5.97 -7.89
C ARG A 55 -4.31 6.10 -8.09
N LEU A 56 -3.56 5.05 -7.77
CA LEU A 56 -2.11 5.07 -7.98
C LEU A 56 -1.78 5.20 -9.47
N GLU A 57 -2.51 4.47 -10.32
CA GLU A 57 -2.32 4.58 -11.76
C GLU A 57 -2.72 5.96 -12.28
N ASP A 58 -3.86 6.46 -11.82
CA ASP A 58 -4.37 7.77 -12.26
C ASP A 58 -3.40 8.89 -11.93
N ASN A 59 -2.64 8.75 -10.87
CA ASN A 59 -1.67 9.75 -10.42
C ASN A 59 -0.25 9.44 -10.91
N ASP A 60 -0.08 8.42 -11.75
CA ASP A 60 1.22 7.99 -12.27
C ASP A 60 2.19 7.53 -11.19
N PHE A 61 1.69 7.09 -10.04
CA PHE A 61 2.52 6.50 -8.98
C PHE A 61 2.79 5.04 -9.24
N ALA A 62 1.96 4.40 -10.05
CA ALA A 62 2.12 3.02 -10.46
C ALA A 62 1.70 2.88 -11.91
N LYS A 63 2.22 1.85 -12.57
CA LYS A 63 1.78 1.48 -13.92
C LYS A 63 1.51 -0.02 -13.93
N SER A 64 0.67 -0.46 -14.85
CA SER A 64 0.28 -1.87 -14.92
C SER A 64 0.61 -2.45 -16.28
N SER A 65 0.75 -3.77 -16.29
CA SER A 65 0.96 -4.53 -17.51
C SER A 65 0.45 -5.95 -17.28
N TRP A 66 0.09 -6.62 -18.37
CA TRP A 66 -0.39 -7.99 -18.29
C TRP A 66 0.78 -8.96 -18.48
N SER A 67 0.76 -10.05 -17.71
CA SER A 67 1.75 -11.10 -17.89
C SER A 67 1.48 -11.86 -19.18
N GLU A 68 2.52 -12.56 -19.67
CA GLU A 68 2.38 -13.42 -20.83
C GLU A 68 1.43 -14.57 -20.51
N PRO A 69 0.54 -14.95 -21.46
CA PRO A 69 -0.29 -16.14 -21.27
C PRO A 69 0.59 -17.38 -21.12
N LYS A 70 0.22 -18.24 -20.17
CA LYS A 70 0.89 -19.51 -19.97
C LYS A 70 -0.13 -20.62 -20.06
N ASP A 71 0.36 -21.82 -20.34
CA ASP A 71 -0.50 -23.00 -20.51
C ASP A 71 -1.47 -23.13 -19.34
N GLY A 72 -2.77 -23.09 -19.65
CA GLY A 72 -3.81 -23.29 -18.66
C GLY A 72 -4.01 -22.17 -17.66
N GLN A 73 -3.30 -21.07 -17.80
CA GLN A 73 -3.40 -19.95 -16.85
C GLN A 73 -3.76 -18.67 -17.58
N ALA A 74 -4.71 -17.93 -17.00
CA ALA A 74 -5.07 -16.61 -17.50
C ALA A 74 -3.94 -15.61 -17.21
N PRO A 75 -3.74 -14.62 -18.08
CA PRO A 75 -2.81 -13.54 -17.79
C PRO A 75 -3.19 -12.83 -16.50
N LYS A 76 -2.18 -12.32 -15.78
CA LYS A 76 -2.38 -11.55 -14.56
C LYS A 76 -1.94 -10.12 -14.80
N LYS A 77 -2.65 -9.20 -14.19
CA LYS A 77 -2.32 -7.78 -14.29
C LYS A 77 -1.34 -7.43 -13.17
N TYR A 78 -0.12 -7.12 -13.56
CA TYR A 78 0.94 -6.74 -12.61
C TYR A 78 1.02 -5.22 -12.50
N TYR A 79 1.31 -4.75 -11.31
CA TYR A 79 1.53 -3.34 -11.04
C TYR A 79 2.96 -3.16 -10.61
N GLU A 80 3.56 -2.05 -11.02
CA GLU A 80 4.89 -1.70 -10.56
C GLU A 80 4.94 -0.23 -10.20
N ILE A 81 5.80 0.12 -9.26
CA ILE A 81 5.94 1.50 -8.81
C ILE A 81 6.73 2.28 -9.85
N THR A 82 6.36 3.55 -10.06
CA THR A 82 7.09 4.45 -10.95
C THR A 82 8.10 5.26 -10.14
N LYS A 83 8.93 6.04 -10.83
CA LYS A 83 9.82 6.97 -10.15
C LYS A 83 9.00 7.96 -9.32
N LYS A 84 7.92 8.47 -9.89
CA LYS A 84 7.02 9.39 -9.19
C LYS A 84 6.39 8.72 -7.98
N GLY A 85 6.07 7.44 -8.11
CA GLY A 85 5.54 6.65 -6.98
C GLY A 85 6.54 6.48 -5.87
N ARG A 86 7.83 6.31 -6.20
CA ARG A 86 8.87 6.20 -5.16
C ARG A 86 9.03 7.52 -4.41
N GLU A 87 8.92 8.64 -5.11
CA GLU A 87 8.95 9.96 -4.48
C GLU A 87 7.74 10.14 -3.57
N ARG A 88 6.57 9.69 -4.03
CA ARG A 88 5.35 9.73 -3.22
C ARG A 88 5.48 8.90 -1.95
N LEU A 89 6.05 7.72 -2.07
CA LEU A 89 6.26 6.83 -0.93
C LEU A 89 7.19 7.47 0.10
N LEU A 90 8.27 8.07 -0.36
CA LEU A 90 9.20 8.75 0.55
C LEU A 90 8.49 9.88 1.30
N PHE A 91 7.71 10.68 0.58
CA PHE A 91 6.91 11.76 1.16
C PHE A 91 5.96 11.20 2.24
N GLN A 92 5.27 10.10 1.93
CA GLN A 92 4.34 9.49 2.88
C GLN A 92 5.05 8.96 4.12
N LYS A 93 6.22 8.33 3.95
CA LYS A 93 6.98 7.80 5.07
C LYS A 93 7.47 8.91 6.00
N GLU A 94 7.90 10.04 5.43
CA GLU A 94 8.32 11.18 6.23
C GLU A 94 7.16 11.76 7.02
N HIS A 95 6.01 11.88 6.37
CA HIS A 95 4.82 12.36 7.06
C HIS A 95 4.33 11.40 8.13
N TRP A 96 4.41 10.10 7.87
CA TRP A 96 4.05 9.09 8.86
C TRP A 96 4.93 9.20 10.10
N THR A 97 6.24 9.35 9.92
CA THR A 97 7.17 9.48 11.04
C THR A 97 6.85 10.71 11.88
N LEU A 98 6.58 11.84 11.23
CA LEU A 98 6.23 13.08 11.94
C LEU A 98 4.89 12.93 12.66
N PHE A 99 3.90 12.37 11.98
CA PHE A 99 2.56 12.17 12.54
C PHE A 99 2.62 11.30 13.79
N GLU A 100 3.31 10.18 13.69
CA GLU A 100 3.47 9.25 14.80
C GLU A 100 4.13 9.93 16.00
N LYS A 101 5.19 10.68 15.74
CA LYS A 101 5.91 11.41 16.78
C LYS A 101 5.00 12.41 17.49
N LYS A 102 4.26 13.22 16.73
CA LYS A 102 3.41 14.24 17.31
C LYS A 102 2.25 13.67 18.10
N VAL A 103 1.63 12.62 17.59
CA VAL A 103 0.56 11.95 18.32
C VAL A 103 1.10 11.36 19.62
N ASP A 104 2.26 10.70 19.55
CA ASP A 104 2.85 10.09 20.72
C ASP A 104 3.21 11.13 21.79
N GLU A 105 3.78 12.28 21.37
CA GLU A 105 4.10 13.36 22.29
C GLU A 105 2.84 13.85 23.03
N LEU A 106 1.74 14.01 22.30
CA LEU A 106 0.51 14.48 22.90
C LEU A 106 -0.11 13.47 23.86
N LEU A 107 -0.07 12.19 23.49
CA LEU A 107 -0.68 11.14 24.30
C LEU A 107 0.16 10.79 25.52
N ARG A 108 1.48 10.80 25.40
CA ARG A 108 2.38 10.36 26.46
C ARG A 108 3.08 11.49 27.19
N GLY A 109 2.87 12.73 26.74
CA GLY A 109 3.47 13.90 27.37
C GLY A 109 4.97 14.01 27.16
N ASN A 110 5.51 13.36 26.12
CA ASN A 110 6.95 13.36 25.86
C ASN A 110 7.46 14.68 25.33
N GLY A 111 6.56 15.53 24.87
CA GLY A 111 6.93 16.82 24.30
C GLY A 111 7.11 17.93 25.31
N LYS A 112 6.97 17.61 26.56
CA LYS A 112 7.08 18.61 27.62
C LYS A 112 8.47 19.19 27.76
#